data_12724907cdf7154e2f5bf2914c37fb89
#
_entry.id   12724907cdf7154e2f5bf2914c37fb89
#
_cell.length_a   1.000
_cell.length_b   1.000
_cell.length_c   1.000
_cell.angle_alpha   90.00
_cell.angle_beta   90.00
_cell.angle_gamma   90.00
#
_symmetry.space_group_name_H-M   'P 1'
#
loop_
_entity.id
_entity.type
_entity.pdbx_description
1 polymer ?
#
loop_
_entity_poly.entity_id
_entity_poly.type
_entity_poly.pdbx_seq_one_letter_code
_entity_poly.pdbx_strand_id
1 'polypeptide(L)'
;MFKAAVLTVSDRSFRGERPDAGGPLVVEILKNAGYAVTETAIVPDEKGRIEAALRQWCDREPVDLIVTTGGTGFAPRDVTPEATLAVCDRLTPGIPEAMRYASMPVSYTHLTLPTNREV
;
A
#
# COMPACT_ATOMS: atom_id res chain seq x y z
N MET A 1 -5.61 20.51 -5.30
CA MET A 1 -5.53 19.08 -5.65
C MET A 1 -4.68 18.36 -4.63
N PHE A 2 -5.17 17.27 -4.09
CA PHE A 2 -4.41 16.48 -3.12
C PHE A 2 -3.31 15.68 -3.81
N LYS A 3 -2.17 15.58 -3.13
CA LYS A 3 -1.02 14.85 -3.62
C LYS A 3 -1.04 13.42 -3.09
N ALA A 4 -0.73 12.46 -3.93
CA ALA A 4 -0.66 11.05 -3.55
C ALA A 4 0.66 10.44 -3.97
N ALA A 5 1.07 9.42 -3.23
CA ALA A 5 2.23 8.59 -3.55
C ALA A 5 1.83 7.12 -3.52
N VAL A 6 2.49 6.33 -4.35
CA VAL A 6 2.22 4.89 -4.46
C VAL A 6 3.50 4.11 -4.21
N LEU A 7 3.45 3.21 -3.24
CA LEU A 7 4.57 2.34 -2.90
C LEU A 7 4.22 0.89 -3.25
N THR A 8 4.99 0.32 -4.15
CA THR A 8 4.90 -1.11 -4.46
C THR A 8 5.92 -1.87 -3.63
N VAL A 9 5.46 -2.88 -2.92
CA VAL A 9 6.32 -3.75 -2.11
C VAL A 9 6.38 -5.11 -2.78
N SER A 10 7.51 -5.43 -3.39
CA SER A 10 7.69 -6.69 -4.12
C SER A 10 9.18 -6.97 -4.35
N ASP A 11 9.66 -8.10 -3.85
CA ASP A 11 11.03 -8.54 -4.11
C ASP A 11 11.29 -8.72 -5.60
N ARG A 12 10.36 -9.36 -6.31
CA ARG A 12 10.54 -9.67 -7.74
C ARG A 12 10.54 -8.42 -8.60
N SER A 13 9.62 -7.50 -8.36
CA SER A 13 9.56 -6.26 -9.12
C SER A 13 10.76 -5.38 -8.81
N PHE A 14 11.22 -5.37 -7.55
CA PHE A 14 12.40 -4.61 -7.16
C PHE A 14 13.66 -5.12 -7.87
N ARG A 15 13.80 -6.44 -8.01
CA ARG A 15 14.95 -7.03 -8.72
C ARG A 15 14.81 -7.02 -10.24
N GLY A 16 13.69 -6.53 -10.76
CA GLY A 16 13.45 -6.54 -12.19
C GLY A 16 13.06 -7.88 -12.77
N GLU A 17 12.74 -8.87 -11.95
CA GLU A 17 12.37 -10.22 -12.39
C GLU A 17 10.94 -10.29 -12.90
N ARG A 18 10.11 -9.30 -12.56
CA ARG A 18 8.71 -9.25 -12.93
C ARG A 18 8.28 -7.79 -13.05
N PRO A 19 7.47 -7.44 -14.08
CA PRO A 19 6.92 -6.09 -14.18
C PRO A 19 6.04 -5.78 -12.97
N ASP A 20 6.07 -4.52 -12.54
CA ASP A 20 5.13 -4.04 -11.55
C ASP A 20 3.79 -3.73 -12.22
N ALA A 21 2.79 -4.55 -11.99
CA ALA A 21 1.45 -4.35 -12.53
C ALA A 21 0.54 -3.59 -11.55
N GLY A 22 0.74 -3.80 -10.25
CA GLY A 22 -0.13 -3.22 -9.22
C GLY A 22 0.08 -1.72 -9.06
N GLY A 23 1.33 -1.28 -9.01
CA GLY A 23 1.65 0.13 -8.83
C GLY A 23 1.04 1.03 -9.90
N PRO A 24 1.30 0.78 -11.19
CA PRO A 24 0.70 1.57 -12.26
C PRO A 24 -0.83 1.58 -12.24
N LEU A 25 -1.46 0.46 -11.88
CA LEU A 25 -2.91 0.41 -11.77
C LEU A 25 -3.43 1.33 -10.66
N VAL A 26 -2.79 1.32 -9.51
CA VAL A 26 -3.16 2.21 -8.41
C VAL A 26 -2.97 3.67 -8.81
N VAL A 27 -1.87 3.98 -9.50
CA VAL A 27 -1.61 5.33 -10.00
C VAL A 27 -2.75 5.80 -10.91
N GLU A 28 -3.18 4.96 -11.84
CA GLU A 28 -4.27 5.28 -12.76
C GLU A 28 -5.58 5.54 -12.00
N ILE A 29 -5.92 4.68 -11.05
CA ILE A 29 -7.12 4.83 -10.24
C ILE A 29 -7.09 6.15 -9.47
N LEU A 30 -5.96 6.48 -8.85
CA LEU A 30 -5.81 7.72 -8.09
C LEU A 30 -5.93 8.96 -8.99
N LYS A 31 -5.31 8.94 -10.17
CA LYS A 31 -5.44 10.04 -11.12
C LYS A 31 -6.88 10.24 -11.56
N ASN A 32 -7.59 9.16 -11.84
CA ASN A 32 -8.99 9.23 -12.23
C ASN A 32 -9.88 9.74 -11.09
N ALA A 33 -9.45 9.55 -9.84
CA ALA A 33 -10.16 10.06 -8.66
C ALA A 33 -9.81 11.52 -8.34
N GLY A 34 -8.92 12.14 -9.10
CA GLY A 34 -8.59 13.56 -8.93
C GLY A 34 -7.33 13.85 -8.11
N TYR A 35 -6.55 12.83 -7.76
CA TYR A 35 -5.28 13.04 -7.07
C TYR A 35 -4.15 13.35 -8.04
N ALA A 36 -3.21 14.19 -7.58
CA ALA A 36 -1.94 14.36 -8.28
C ALA A 36 -0.95 13.32 -7.72
N VAL A 37 -0.62 12.31 -8.51
CA VAL A 37 0.36 11.31 -8.09
C VAL A 37 1.76 11.85 -8.35
N THR A 38 2.44 12.29 -7.30
CA THR A 38 3.73 12.97 -7.38
C THR A 38 4.92 12.06 -7.14
N GLU A 39 4.72 10.93 -6.47
CA GLU A 39 5.79 10.01 -6.12
C GLU A 39 5.36 8.57 -6.32
N THR A 40 6.26 7.75 -6.86
CA THR A 40 6.10 6.31 -6.94
C THR A 40 7.42 5.65 -6.62
N ALA A 41 7.38 4.48 -6.00
CA ALA A 41 8.59 3.71 -5.71
C ALA A 41 8.26 2.22 -5.62
N ILE A 42 9.29 1.41 -5.83
CA ILE A 42 9.24 -0.04 -5.64
C ILE A 42 10.31 -0.38 -4.61
N VAL A 43 9.94 -1.10 -3.57
CA VAL A 43 10.87 -1.55 -2.54
C VAL A 43 10.75 -3.06 -2.36
N PRO A 44 11.82 -3.74 -1.89
CA PRO A 44 11.74 -5.16 -1.57
C PRO A 44 10.92 -5.39 -0.31
N ASP A 45 10.54 -6.64 -0.05
CA ASP A 45 9.79 -7.05 1.14
C ASP A 45 10.70 -7.07 2.37
N GLU A 46 11.22 -5.91 2.73
CA GLU A 46 12.07 -5.67 3.89
C GLU A 46 11.49 -4.54 4.73
N LYS A 47 11.21 -4.82 5.99
CA LYS A 47 10.54 -3.88 6.89
C LYS A 47 11.24 -2.53 6.94
N GLY A 48 12.55 -2.51 7.11
CA GLY A 48 13.31 -1.26 7.19
C GLY A 48 13.24 -0.41 5.92
N ARG A 49 13.22 -1.07 4.75
CA ARG A 49 13.13 -0.38 3.47
C ARG A 49 11.73 0.23 3.27
N ILE A 50 10.71 -0.50 3.67
CA ILE A 50 9.32 -0.01 3.60
C ILE A 50 9.16 1.19 4.54
N GLU A 51 9.61 1.06 5.79
CA GLU A 51 9.53 2.14 6.77
C GLU A 51 10.25 3.39 6.30
N ALA A 52 11.45 3.23 5.74
CA ALA A 52 12.24 4.37 5.26
C ALA A 52 11.50 5.13 4.15
N ALA A 53 10.90 4.41 3.19
CA ALA A 53 10.14 5.03 2.11
C ALA A 53 8.91 5.78 2.65
N LEU A 54 8.17 5.16 3.57
CA LEU A 54 7.00 5.79 4.17
C LEU A 54 7.37 7.03 4.96
N ARG A 55 8.43 6.98 5.76
CA ARG A 55 8.89 8.14 6.54
C ARG A 55 9.35 9.28 5.66
N GLN A 56 10.02 8.98 4.55
CA GLN A 56 10.45 10.01 3.62
C GLN A 56 9.27 10.81 3.08
N TRP A 57 8.22 10.10 2.67
CA TRP A 57 7.03 10.76 2.11
C TRP A 57 6.15 11.42 3.17
N CYS A 58 6.22 10.99 4.41
CA CYS A 58 5.50 11.65 5.49
C CYS A 58 6.22 12.91 5.99
N ASP A 59 7.54 12.85 6.10
CA ASP A 59 8.31 13.87 6.81
C ASP A 59 9.08 14.82 5.89
N ARG A 60 9.65 14.31 4.80
CA ARG A 60 10.55 15.11 3.93
C ARG A 60 9.89 15.59 2.65
N GLU A 61 9.08 14.76 2.05
CA GLU A 61 8.39 15.08 0.80
C GLU A 61 6.89 14.83 1.02
N PRO A 62 6.25 15.67 1.86
CA PRO A 62 4.91 15.37 2.33
C PRO A 62 3.89 15.26 1.21
N VAL A 63 3.13 14.19 1.25
CA VAL A 63 1.98 13.96 0.41
C VAL A 63 0.75 13.79 1.30
N ASP A 64 -0.43 13.96 0.73
CA ASP A 64 -1.68 13.87 1.49
C ASP A 64 -2.15 12.44 1.68
N LEU A 65 -1.78 11.56 0.76
CA LEU A 65 -2.20 10.16 0.76
C LEU A 65 -1.07 9.27 0.26
N ILE A 66 -0.79 8.19 0.98
CA ILE A 66 0.12 7.15 0.53
C ILE A 66 -0.67 5.86 0.40
N VAL A 67 -0.59 5.22 -0.77
CA VAL A 67 -1.19 3.91 -1.00
C VAL A 67 -0.08 2.90 -1.20
N THR A 68 -0.11 1.83 -0.44
CA THR A 68 0.82 0.71 -0.62
C THR A 68 0.13 -0.44 -1.34
N THR A 69 0.88 -1.19 -2.12
CA THR A 69 0.41 -2.42 -2.75
C THR A 69 1.48 -3.49 -2.62
N GLY A 70 1.07 -4.71 -2.28
CA GLY A 70 1.96 -5.85 -2.08
C GLY A 70 2.38 -6.08 -0.63
N GLY A 71 2.95 -7.27 -0.39
CA GLY A 71 3.49 -7.64 0.91
C GLY A 71 2.48 -7.82 2.03
N THR A 72 1.22 -8.14 1.72
CA THR A 72 0.14 -8.23 2.71
C THR A 72 -0.33 -9.67 2.99
N GLY A 73 0.32 -10.67 2.42
CA GLY A 73 -0.04 -12.07 2.61
C GLY A 73 0.51 -12.66 3.91
N PHE A 74 0.65 -13.98 3.93
CA PHE A 74 1.08 -14.72 5.11
C PHE A 74 2.51 -15.28 5.02
N ALA A 75 3.22 -15.02 3.93
CA ALA A 75 4.62 -15.43 3.85
C ALA A 75 5.47 -14.64 4.85
N PRO A 76 6.58 -15.21 5.35
CA PRO A 76 7.44 -14.50 6.29
C PRO A 76 7.95 -13.15 5.80
N ARG A 77 8.10 -12.99 4.49
CA ARG A 77 8.54 -11.72 3.92
C ARG A 77 7.41 -10.73 3.66
N ASP A 78 6.16 -11.11 3.91
CA ASP A 78 5.03 -10.20 3.76
C ASP A 78 4.90 -9.37 5.04
N VAL A 79 5.61 -8.24 5.09
CA VAL A 79 5.76 -7.40 6.28
C VAL A 79 5.22 -5.98 6.11
N THR A 80 4.48 -5.72 5.03
CA THR A 80 3.90 -4.40 4.79
C THR A 80 3.01 -3.91 5.94
N PRO A 81 2.10 -4.73 6.49
CA PRO A 81 1.29 -4.28 7.63
C PRO A 81 2.13 -3.87 8.83
N GLU A 82 3.14 -4.68 9.19
CA GLU A 82 3.99 -4.41 10.34
C GLU A 82 4.80 -3.13 10.14
N ALA A 83 5.35 -2.95 8.93
CA ALA A 83 6.11 -1.74 8.60
C ALA A 83 5.23 -0.50 8.63
N THR A 84 4.02 -0.60 8.10
CA THR A 84 3.07 0.51 8.09
C THR A 84 2.66 0.88 9.51
N LEU A 85 2.36 -0.10 10.36
CA LEU A 85 2.03 0.14 11.75
C LEU A 85 3.17 0.85 12.49
N ALA A 86 4.41 0.50 12.18
CA ALA A 86 5.57 1.11 12.84
C ALA A 86 5.72 2.60 12.52
N VAL A 87 5.19 3.05 11.39
CA VAL A 87 5.26 4.45 10.95
C VAL A 87 4.02 5.24 11.32
N CYS A 88 2.86 4.60 11.37
CA CYS A 88 1.59 5.26 11.64
C CYS A 88 1.47 5.73 13.08
N ASP A 89 0.98 6.94 13.27
CA ASP A 89 0.68 7.46 14.61
C ASP A 89 -0.65 6.93 15.14
N ARG A 90 -1.61 6.67 14.26
CA ARG A 90 -2.95 6.23 14.62
C ARG A 90 -3.53 5.27 13.62
N LEU A 91 -4.39 4.39 14.09
CA LEU A 91 -5.23 3.54 13.26
C LEU A 91 -6.59 4.17 13.09
N THR A 92 -7.17 4.02 11.91
CA THR A 92 -8.54 4.48 11.61
C THR A 92 -9.34 3.28 11.10
N PRO A 93 -9.79 2.39 12.02
CA PRO A 93 -10.40 1.11 11.62
C PRO A 93 -11.61 1.23 10.70
N GLY A 94 -12.30 2.35 10.74
CA GLY A 94 -13.47 2.57 9.88
C GLY A 94 -13.15 2.56 8.40
N ILE A 95 -11.94 2.96 8.00
CA ILE A 95 -11.54 2.97 6.59
C ILE A 95 -11.38 1.54 6.05
N PRO A 96 -10.55 0.67 6.66
CA PRO A 96 -10.48 -0.73 6.22
C PRO A 96 -11.82 -1.46 6.28
N GLU A 97 -12.65 -1.17 7.29
CA GLU A 97 -13.98 -1.76 7.38
C GLU A 97 -14.85 -1.38 6.18
N ALA A 98 -14.82 -0.09 5.80
CA ALA A 98 -15.55 0.37 4.64
C ALA A 98 -15.02 -0.26 3.34
N MET A 99 -13.72 -0.42 3.23
CA MET A 99 -13.10 -1.06 2.08
C MET A 99 -13.54 -2.53 1.97
N ARG A 100 -13.53 -3.26 3.07
CA ARG A 100 -13.98 -4.65 3.08
C ARG A 100 -15.46 -4.75 2.74
N TYR A 101 -16.28 -3.90 3.30
CA TYR A 101 -17.70 -3.86 3.00
C TYR A 101 -17.94 -3.61 1.51
N ALA A 102 -17.25 -2.64 0.93
CA ALA A 102 -17.39 -2.30 -0.48
C ALA A 102 -16.94 -3.44 -1.40
N SER A 103 -16.00 -4.29 -0.97
CA SER A 103 -15.50 -5.41 -1.77
C SER A 103 -16.35 -6.68 -1.64
N MET A 104 -17.26 -6.75 -0.68
CA MET A 104 -18.10 -7.95 -0.47
C MET A 104 -18.85 -8.44 -1.72
N PRO A 105 -19.49 -7.57 -2.49
CA PRO A 105 -20.20 -8.02 -3.69
C PRO A 105 -19.29 -8.58 -4.79
N VAL A 106 -18.01 -8.20 -4.77
CA VAL A 106 -17.05 -8.55 -5.83
C VAL A 106 -16.20 -9.75 -5.44
N SER A 107 -15.82 -9.86 -4.16
CA SER A 107 -14.84 -10.84 -3.68
C SER A 107 -15.38 -11.57 -2.45
N TYR A 108 -16.52 -12.22 -2.60
CA TYR A 108 -17.13 -12.93 -1.47
C TYR A 108 -16.20 -13.94 -0.82
N THR A 109 -15.41 -14.64 -1.61
CA THR A 109 -14.46 -15.64 -1.08
C THR A 109 -13.40 -15.02 -0.17
N HIS A 110 -13.10 -13.75 -0.33
CA HIS A 110 -12.14 -13.07 0.53
C HIS A 110 -12.64 -12.86 1.95
N LEU A 111 -13.94 -12.90 2.15
CA LEU A 111 -14.53 -12.74 3.48
C LEU A 111 -14.20 -13.91 4.40
N THR A 112 -13.85 -15.06 3.85
CA THR A 112 -13.52 -16.24 4.62
C THR A 112 -12.04 -16.33 4.97
N LEU A 113 -11.21 -15.44 4.44
CA LEU A 113 -9.78 -15.45 4.65
C LEU A 113 -9.40 -14.41 5.69
N PRO A 114 -8.69 -14.78 6.75
CA PRO A 114 -8.27 -13.82 7.78
C PRO A 114 -7.02 -13.05 7.34
N THR A 115 -7.05 -12.49 6.14
CA THR A 115 -5.89 -11.81 5.55
C THR A 115 -5.87 -10.32 5.78
N ASN A 116 -6.96 -9.77 6.31
CA ASN A 116 -7.11 -8.34 6.40
C ASN A 116 -6.35 -7.77 7.57
N ARG A 117 -5.18 -7.29 7.29
CA ARG A 117 -4.31 -6.60 8.24
C ARG A 117 -4.22 -5.11 7.98
N GLU A 118 -5.02 -4.63 7.06
CA GLU A 118 -5.01 -3.22 6.68
C GLU A 118 -5.37 -2.34 7.88
N VAL A 119 -4.74 -1.22 7.92
CA VAL A 119 -4.93 -0.22 8.97
C VAL A 119 -5.98 0.82 8.63
#